data_8e8c5d4513fd018ced90e3b076886635
#
_entry.id   8e8c5d4513fd018ced90e3b076886635
#
_cell.length_a   1.000
_cell.length_b   1.000
_cell.length_c   1.000
_cell.angle_alpha   90.00
_cell.angle_beta   90.00
_cell.angle_gamma   90.00
#
_symmetry.space_group_name_H-M   'P 1'
#
loop_
_entity.id
_entity.type
_entity.pdbx_description
1 polymer ?
#
loop_
_entity_poly.entity_id
_entity_poly.type
_entity_poly.pdbx_seq_one_letter_code
_entity_poly.pdbx_strand_id
1 'polypeptide(L)'
;PYIQAYDPVTRTTYVPCYQNGCRHNDPTCNACFGDLQSLVEYRGNYYALVYTDDETASALVTRPLSGGPLQTLASWEPENENEACRCVLRCVSFGKAYVISNRETYELTEGVQLTAAAQESSLVSVDLQTGEISTILENCDNYDLYGVWEDIAVLRVLEMAEDAPEFEDWLAQQPEGTAWDEYDRQFVRYRFLTRNLQTGEESVLVDTSENFVMTVDPHRSWGQYAVYQVDRSLYVYDLEKQAAKKLFTYEQNWDFYNYMILDGHVIAICGTENVCRVWAIDIADEVVTELDTRSGNVMIFSTDYECDGYFKGLLTEPSGNVEVCYISKEDFYRSNYDGAFH
;
A
#
# COMPACT_ATOMS: atom_id res chain seq x y z
N PRO A 1 21.67 1.06 -3.27
CA PRO A 1 21.07 0.78 -1.95
C PRO A 1 20.99 -0.71 -1.67
N TYR A 2 21.05 -1.11 -0.42
CA TYR A 2 20.86 -2.48 0.04
C TYR A 2 19.79 -2.53 1.14
N ILE A 3 19.09 -3.66 1.21
CA ILE A 3 18.09 -3.86 2.26
C ILE A 3 18.78 -4.14 3.60
N GLN A 4 18.14 -3.70 4.66
CA GLN A 4 18.45 -4.07 6.03
C GLN A 4 17.27 -4.80 6.64
N ALA A 5 17.55 -5.83 7.41
CA ALA A 5 16.57 -6.55 8.19
C ALA A 5 16.80 -6.30 9.68
N TYR A 6 15.74 -6.30 10.45
CA TYR A 6 15.78 -6.22 11.90
C TYR A 6 15.22 -7.51 12.49
N ASP A 7 15.96 -8.11 13.42
CA ASP A 7 15.51 -9.26 14.20
C ASP A 7 15.00 -8.77 15.57
N PRO A 8 13.68 -8.80 15.82
CA PRO A 8 13.10 -8.32 17.08
C PRO A 8 13.44 -9.23 18.26
N VAL A 9 13.80 -10.48 18.03
CA VAL A 9 14.17 -11.43 19.09
C VAL A 9 15.57 -11.12 19.64
N THR A 10 16.53 -10.93 18.73
CA THR A 10 17.92 -10.60 19.10
C THR A 10 18.15 -9.10 19.24
N ARG A 11 17.19 -8.28 18.82
CA ARG A 11 17.25 -6.81 18.78
C ARG A 11 18.44 -6.30 17.97
N THR A 12 18.70 -6.93 16.83
CA THR A 12 19.85 -6.58 15.99
C THR A 12 19.42 -6.29 14.57
N THR A 13 20.00 -5.22 14.02
CA THR A 13 19.90 -4.93 12.58
C THR A 13 21.02 -5.65 11.86
N TYR A 14 20.71 -6.29 10.76
CA TYR A 14 21.67 -6.97 9.91
C TYR A 14 21.37 -6.76 8.42
N VAL A 15 22.37 -6.94 7.59
CA VAL A 15 22.20 -6.97 6.14
C VAL A 15 22.00 -8.43 5.73
N PRO A 16 20.85 -8.78 5.11
CA PRO A 16 20.53 -10.17 4.73
C PRO A 16 21.35 -10.59 3.50
N CYS A 17 22.68 -10.66 3.70
CA CYS A 17 23.66 -11.08 2.70
C CYS A 17 24.42 -12.30 3.20
N TYR A 18 24.35 -13.38 2.43
CA TYR A 18 24.96 -14.66 2.77
C TYR A 18 26.31 -14.89 2.06
N GLN A 19 26.87 -13.88 1.42
CA GLN A 19 28.18 -13.95 0.79
C GLN A 19 29.31 -13.78 1.82
N ASN A 20 30.18 -14.75 1.92
CA ASN A 20 31.33 -14.66 2.80
C ASN A 20 32.26 -13.50 2.39
N GLY A 21 32.56 -12.59 3.34
CA GLY A 21 33.44 -11.46 3.13
C GLY A 21 32.85 -10.30 2.32
N CYS A 22 31.55 -10.32 2.06
CA CYS A 22 30.86 -9.20 1.43
C CYS A 22 30.91 -7.95 2.31
N ARG A 23 31.24 -6.81 1.71
CA ARG A 23 31.31 -5.51 2.39
C ARG A 23 30.02 -4.71 2.26
N HIS A 24 29.02 -5.23 1.57
CA HIS A 24 27.71 -4.63 1.32
C HIS A 24 27.77 -3.24 0.64
N ASN A 25 28.75 -3.03 -0.22
CA ASN A 25 29.02 -1.74 -0.85
C ASN A 25 29.07 -1.78 -2.38
N ASP A 26 28.65 -2.87 -2.97
CA ASP A 26 28.63 -3.03 -4.42
C ASP A 26 27.40 -3.83 -4.92
N PRO A 27 27.07 -3.75 -6.21
CA PRO A 27 25.90 -4.40 -6.79
C PRO A 27 25.92 -5.92 -6.74
N THR A 28 27.08 -6.54 -6.47
CA THR A 28 27.17 -8.01 -6.36
C THR A 28 26.68 -8.52 -5.01
N CYS A 29 26.46 -7.62 -4.05
CA CYS A 29 25.89 -7.96 -2.74
C CYS A 29 24.49 -8.54 -2.89
N ASN A 30 24.22 -9.66 -2.21
CA ASN A 30 22.90 -10.29 -2.23
C ASN A 30 21.77 -9.42 -1.62
N ALA A 31 22.11 -8.37 -0.88
CA ALA A 31 21.14 -7.43 -0.33
C ALA A 31 21.01 -6.16 -1.19
N CYS A 32 21.69 -6.07 -2.33
CA CYS A 32 21.62 -4.94 -3.24
C CYS A 32 20.61 -5.23 -4.37
N PHE A 33 19.64 -4.31 -4.57
CA PHE A 33 18.61 -4.41 -5.61
C PHE A 33 18.75 -3.29 -6.67
N GLY A 34 19.77 -2.45 -6.61
CA GLY A 34 19.89 -1.29 -7.49
C GLY A 34 18.99 -0.14 -7.06
N ASP A 35 18.35 0.53 -8.00
CA ASP A 35 17.37 1.59 -7.72
C ASP A 35 16.01 0.97 -7.38
N LEU A 36 15.84 0.67 -6.10
CA LEU A 36 14.71 -0.04 -5.55
C LEU A 36 13.52 0.89 -5.34
N GLN A 37 12.38 0.60 -5.99
CA GLN A 37 11.13 1.34 -5.84
C GLN A 37 10.18 0.65 -4.85
N SER A 38 10.07 -0.66 -4.94
CA SER A 38 9.22 -1.45 -4.04
C SER A 38 9.79 -2.84 -3.82
N LEU A 39 9.50 -3.41 -2.65
CA LEU A 39 9.98 -4.72 -2.25
C LEU A 39 8.85 -5.48 -1.53
N VAL A 40 8.61 -6.70 -1.96
CA VAL A 40 7.64 -7.60 -1.35
C VAL A 40 8.30 -8.95 -1.09
N GLU A 41 8.09 -9.50 0.10
CA GLU A 41 8.42 -10.88 0.42
C GLU A 41 7.23 -11.78 0.11
N TYR A 42 7.48 -12.84 -0.67
CA TYR A 42 6.46 -13.83 -0.97
C TYR A 42 7.06 -15.22 -1.15
N ARG A 43 6.57 -16.20 -0.37
CA ARG A 43 6.96 -17.61 -0.44
C ARG A 43 8.47 -17.85 -0.49
N GLY A 44 9.21 -17.17 0.40
CA GLY A 44 10.65 -17.35 0.54
C GLY A 44 11.52 -16.68 -0.54
N ASN A 45 10.92 -15.74 -1.28
CA ASN A 45 11.63 -14.88 -2.22
C ASN A 45 11.31 -13.41 -1.96
N TYR A 46 12.25 -12.55 -2.28
CA TYR A 46 11.99 -11.13 -2.52
C TYR A 46 11.59 -10.92 -3.96
N TYR A 47 10.59 -10.08 -4.16
CA TYR A 47 10.18 -9.52 -5.44
C TYR A 47 10.30 -8.02 -5.35
N ALA A 48 11.00 -7.42 -6.29
CA ALA A 48 11.26 -5.99 -6.25
C ALA A 48 11.03 -5.37 -7.62
N LEU A 49 10.51 -4.16 -7.61
CA LEU A 49 10.53 -3.31 -8.78
C LEU A 49 11.74 -2.40 -8.69
N VAL A 50 12.54 -2.36 -9.73
CA VAL A 50 13.73 -1.53 -9.84
C VAL A 50 13.70 -0.70 -11.11
N TYR A 51 14.28 0.50 -11.07
CA TYR A 51 14.48 1.32 -12.26
C TYR A 51 15.89 1.11 -12.85
N THR A 52 16.04 1.42 -14.11
CA THR A 52 17.34 1.59 -14.73
C THR A 52 18.06 2.84 -14.20
N ASP A 53 19.37 2.93 -14.39
CA ASP A 53 20.17 4.06 -13.87
C ASP A 53 19.71 5.43 -14.39
N ASP A 54 19.06 5.48 -15.55
CA ASP A 54 18.50 6.69 -16.15
C ASP A 54 17.00 6.88 -15.87
N GLU A 55 16.41 5.99 -15.06
CA GLU A 55 14.99 5.99 -14.67
C GLU A 55 14.00 5.93 -15.85
N THR A 56 14.44 5.48 -17.02
CA THR A 56 13.59 5.38 -18.21
C THR A 56 12.89 4.04 -18.36
N ALA A 57 13.43 2.99 -17.77
CA ALA A 57 12.87 1.64 -17.80
C ALA A 57 12.65 1.08 -16.39
N SER A 58 11.77 0.09 -16.31
CA SER A 58 11.47 -0.64 -15.07
C SER A 58 11.67 -2.13 -15.25
N ALA A 59 12.08 -2.82 -14.20
CA ALA A 59 12.18 -4.27 -14.18
C ALA A 59 11.63 -4.86 -12.89
N LEU A 60 10.85 -5.92 -13.02
CA LEU A 60 10.49 -6.80 -11.92
C LEU A 60 11.57 -7.84 -11.76
N VAL A 61 12.21 -7.83 -10.61
CA VAL A 61 13.31 -8.74 -10.28
C VAL A 61 12.97 -9.60 -9.07
N THR A 62 13.61 -10.75 -8.97
CA THR A 62 13.42 -11.67 -7.83
C THR A 62 14.75 -12.20 -7.32
N ARG A 63 14.75 -12.57 -6.04
CA ARG A 63 15.88 -13.22 -5.36
C ARG A 63 15.35 -14.07 -4.20
N PRO A 64 15.89 -15.29 -3.99
CA PRO A 64 15.56 -16.08 -2.79
C PRO A 64 15.98 -15.34 -1.50
N LEU A 65 15.21 -15.48 -0.43
CA LEU A 65 15.57 -14.99 0.91
C LEU A 65 16.89 -15.58 1.39
N SER A 66 17.18 -16.83 1.02
CA SER A 66 18.45 -17.50 1.32
C SER A 66 19.66 -16.92 0.59
N GLY A 67 19.47 -15.89 -0.22
CA GLY A 67 20.48 -15.29 -1.07
C GLY A 67 20.61 -15.98 -2.43
N GLY A 68 21.35 -15.34 -3.32
CA GLY A 68 21.54 -15.80 -4.68
C GLY A 68 21.60 -14.64 -5.68
N PRO A 69 21.79 -14.92 -6.97
CA PRO A 69 21.79 -13.89 -7.97
C PRO A 69 20.40 -13.25 -8.13
N LEU A 70 20.39 -11.97 -8.42
CA LEU A 70 19.18 -11.28 -8.83
C LEU A 70 18.78 -11.80 -10.22
N GLN A 71 17.49 -12.09 -10.39
CA GLN A 71 16.91 -12.56 -11.65
C GLN A 71 15.83 -11.60 -12.11
N THR A 72 15.90 -11.16 -13.36
CA THR A 72 14.83 -10.37 -13.98
C THR A 72 13.71 -11.32 -14.44
N LEU A 73 12.50 -11.06 -14.00
CA LEU A 73 11.29 -11.79 -14.41
C LEU A 73 10.62 -11.10 -15.59
N ALA A 74 10.51 -9.77 -15.54
CA ALA A 74 9.88 -8.97 -16.58
C ALA A 74 10.56 -7.61 -16.66
N SER A 75 10.52 -6.96 -17.82
CA SER A 75 11.00 -5.60 -18.01
C SER A 75 10.04 -4.80 -18.88
N TRP A 76 10.05 -3.49 -18.67
CA TRP A 76 9.28 -2.51 -19.43
C TRP A 76 10.27 -1.47 -19.93
N GLU A 77 10.55 -1.52 -21.23
CA GLU A 77 11.51 -0.67 -21.91
C GLU A 77 10.77 0.42 -22.71
N PRO A 78 11.30 1.65 -22.76
CA PRO A 78 10.79 2.66 -23.65
C PRO A 78 11.02 2.27 -25.12
N GLU A 79 10.09 2.66 -26.01
CA GLU A 79 10.20 2.38 -27.44
C GLU A 79 11.10 3.41 -28.15
N ASN A 80 11.26 4.58 -27.54
CA ASN A 80 12.08 5.66 -28.08
C ASN A 80 12.64 6.56 -26.94
N GLU A 81 13.55 7.46 -27.30
CA GLU A 81 14.25 8.35 -26.36
C GLU A 81 13.38 9.38 -25.63
N ASN A 82 12.15 9.59 -26.09
CA ASN A 82 11.20 10.53 -25.50
C ASN A 82 10.17 9.81 -24.62
N GLU A 83 10.40 8.55 -24.31
CA GLU A 83 9.53 7.77 -23.46
C GLU A 83 10.21 7.32 -22.19
N ALA A 84 9.40 7.09 -21.16
CA ALA A 84 9.79 6.34 -19.98
C ALA A 84 8.68 5.34 -19.60
N CYS A 85 9.11 4.16 -19.12
CA CYS A 85 8.24 3.14 -18.60
C CYS A 85 8.42 3.04 -17.09
N ARG A 86 7.57 3.74 -16.33
CA ARG A 86 7.59 3.74 -14.87
C ARG A 86 6.51 2.84 -14.33
N CYS A 87 6.92 1.84 -13.59
CA CYS A 87 6.02 0.84 -13.06
C CYS A 87 5.89 0.96 -11.53
N VAL A 88 4.77 0.47 -11.01
CA VAL A 88 4.52 0.37 -9.56
C VAL A 88 4.07 -1.05 -9.26
N LEU A 89 4.84 -1.77 -8.44
CA LEU A 89 4.42 -3.08 -7.93
C LEU A 89 3.38 -2.85 -6.84
N ARG A 90 2.16 -3.29 -7.10
CA ARG A 90 1.05 -3.14 -6.15
C ARG A 90 0.98 -4.30 -5.18
N CYS A 91 1.08 -5.51 -5.69
CA CYS A 91 1.04 -6.69 -4.82
C CYS A 91 1.61 -7.93 -5.50
N VAL A 92 1.92 -8.93 -4.68
CA VAL A 92 2.30 -10.27 -5.12
C VAL A 92 1.38 -11.28 -4.44
N SER A 93 0.61 -12.03 -5.22
CA SER A 93 -0.40 -12.95 -4.71
C SER A 93 -0.61 -14.13 -5.65
N PHE A 94 -0.87 -15.33 -5.10
CA PHE A 94 -1.21 -16.55 -5.85
C PHE A 94 -0.31 -16.84 -7.05
N GLY A 95 1.00 -16.61 -6.90
CA GLY A 95 1.99 -16.88 -7.94
C GLY A 95 2.08 -15.82 -9.04
N LYS A 96 1.47 -14.65 -8.85
CA LYS A 96 1.53 -13.51 -9.76
C LYS A 96 1.98 -12.24 -9.04
N ALA A 97 2.69 -11.37 -9.74
CA ALA A 97 2.90 -9.98 -9.35
C ALA A 97 1.93 -9.10 -10.14
N TYR A 98 1.33 -8.12 -9.47
CA TYR A 98 0.41 -7.17 -10.07
C TYR A 98 1.07 -5.80 -10.10
N VAL A 99 1.18 -5.24 -11.29
CA VAL A 99 1.97 -4.04 -11.56
C VAL A 99 1.11 -3.04 -12.33
N ILE A 100 1.14 -1.79 -11.91
CA ILE A 100 0.67 -0.68 -12.75
C ILE A 100 1.87 -0.26 -13.59
N SER A 101 1.75 -0.40 -14.90
CA SER A 101 2.73 0.01 -15.89
C SER A 101 2.32 1.33 -16.49
N ASN A 102 3.11 2.38 -16.25
CA ASN A 102 2.90 3.71 -16.82
C ASN A 102 3.90 3.93 -17.94
N ARG A 103 3.39 4.23 -19.13
CA ARG A 103 4.18 4.71 -20.27
C ARG A 103 3.97 6.21 -20.40
N GLU A 104 5.01 6.99 -20.18
CA GLU A 104 5.01 8.44 -20.25
C GLU A 104 5.75 8.88 -21.50
N THR A 105 5.12 9.74 -22.31
CA THR A 105 5.75 10.37 -23.47
C THR A 105 6.05 11.83 -23.16
N TYR A 106 7.26 12.28 -23.47
CA TYR A 106 7.72 13.63 -23.16
C TYR A 106 7.88 14.46 -24.42
N GLU A 107 7.42 15.69 -24.40
CA GLU A 107 7.72 16.70 -25.42
C GLU A 107 8.83 17.65 -24.96
N LEU A 108 9.79 17.90 -25.85
CA LEU A 108 10.81 18.92 -25.65
C LEU A 108 10.19 20.29 -25.95
N THR A 109 9.84 21.04 -24.93
CA THR A 109 9.51 22.47 -25.07
C THR A 109 10.79 23.30 -25.10
N GLU A 110 10.84 24.32 -25.96
CA GLU A 110 11.99 25.22 -26.10
C GLU A 110 12.45 25.76 -24.75
N GLY A 111 13.58 25.26 -24.25
CA GLY A 111 14.26 25.80 -23.08
C GLY A 111 14.37 24.92 -21.87
N VAL A 112 14.40 23.58 -22.00
CA VAL A 112 14.87 22.67 -20.92
C VAL A 112 13.78 22.07 -19.99
N GLN A 113 12.50 22.22 -20.24
CA GLN A 113 11.50 21.50 -19.44
C GLN A 113 10.87 20.37 -20.27
N LEU A 114 11.16 19.12 -19.88
CA LEU A 114 10.40 17.94 -20.33
C LEU A 114 9.04 17.99 -19.64
N THR A 115 7.99 18.20 -20.40
CA THR A 115 6.61 18.05 -19.91
C THR A 115 6.05 16.73 -20.39
N ALA A 116 5.43 15.96 -19.51
CA ALA A 116 4.71 14.76 -19.91
C ALA A 116 3.56 15.17 -20.87
N ALA A 117 3.64 14.74 -22.12
CA ALA A 117 2.64 15.07 -23.14
C ALA A 117 1.49 14.06 -23.14
N ALA A 118 1.77 12.80 -22.76
CA ALA A 118 0.79 11.75 -22.63
C ALA A 118 1.25 10.72 -21.61
N GLN A 119 0.29 10.12 -20.93
CA GLN A 119 0.50 8.99 -20.05
C GLN A 119 -0.49 7.90 -20.41
N GLU A 120 -0.01 6.69 -20.55
CA GLU A 120 -0.84 5.48 -20.70
C GLU A 120 -0.56 4.55 -19.55
N SER A 121 -1.58 4.22 -18.78
CA SER A 121 -1.47 3.31 -17.63
C SER A 121 -2.19 2.01 -17.90
N SER A 122 -1.56 0.91 -17.55
CA SER A 122 -2.14 -0.42 -17.63
C SER A 122 -1.89 -1.21 -16.35
N LEU A 123 -2.91 -1.89 -15.85
CA LEU A 123 -2.75 -2.91 -14.83
C LEU A 123 -2.40 -4.23 -15.51
N VAL A 124 -1.26 -4.77 -15.15
CA VAL A 124 -0.77 -6.04 -15.68
C VAL A 124 -0.50 -7.04 -14.58
N SER A 125 -0.59 -8.34 -14.90
CA SER A 125 -0.07 -9.41 -14.05
C SER A 125 1.17 -10.03 -14.69
N VAL A 126 2.14 -10.38 -13.84
CA VAL A 126 3.35 -11.11 -14.24
C VAL A 126 3.32 -12.46 -13.53
N ASP A 127 3.32 -13.55 -14.29
CA ASP A 127 3.44 -14.89 -13.72
C ASP A 127 4.86 -15.06 -13.13
N LEU A 128 4.95 -15.42 -11.86
CA LEU A 128 6.24 -15.49 -11.15
C LEU A 128 7.11 -16.68 -11.56
N GLN A 129 6.54 -17.66 -12.23
CA GLN A 129 7.27 -18.84 -12.71
C GLN A 129 7.82 -18.64 -14.11
N THR A 130 7.04 -18.01 -15.00
CA THR A 130 7.37 -17.88 -16.41
C THR A 130 7.86 -16.51 -16.81
N GLY A 131 7.53 -15.46 -16.03
CA GLY A 131 7.76 -14.06 -16.36
C GLY A 131 6.77 -13.52 -17.41
N GLU A 132 5.74 -14.31 -17.79
CA GLU A 132 4.74 -13.89 -18.76
C GLU A 132 3.92 -12.71 -18.23
N ILE A 133 3.83 -11.64 -19.04
CA ILE A 133 3.05 -10.45 -18.76
C ILE A 133 1.68 -10.59 -19.42
N SER A 134 0.61 -10.36 -18.67
CA SER A 134 -0.75 -10.34 -19.17
C SER A 134 -1.46 -9.06 -18.76
N THR A 135 -2.01 -8.31 -19.70
CA THR A 135 -2.77 -7.10 -19.42
C THR A 135 -4.15 -7.44 -18.84
N ILE A 136 -4.50 -6.82 -17.74
CA ILE A 136 -5.78 -6.96 -17.03
C ILE A 136 -6.71 -5.80 -17.37
N LEU A 137 -6.19 -4.57 -17.30
CA LEU A 137 -6.90 -3.34 -17.63
C LEU A 137 -5.99 -2.45 -18.44
N GLU A 138 -6.52 -1.86 -19.49
CA GLU A 138 -5.90 -0.77 -20.25
C GLU A 138 -6.52 0.57 -19.82
N ASN A 139 -5.76 1.66 -19.95
CA ASN A 139 -6.21 3.02 -19.60
C ASN A 139 -6.75 3.09 -18.17
N CYS A 140 -5.93 2.65 -17.22
CA CYS A 140 -6.33 2.50 -15.82
C CYS A 140 -5.84 3.65 -14.93
N ASP A 141 -5.66 4.87 -15.46
CA ASP A 141 -5.18 6.05 -14.72
C ASP A 141 -6.07 6.40 -13.53
N ASN A 142 -7.34 6.05 -13.62
CA ASN A 142 -8.33 6.26 -12.57
C ASN A 142 -8.57 5.05 -11.67
N TYR A 143 -7.74 4.00 -11.79
CA TYR A 143 -7.85 2.80 -10.98
C TYR A 143 -6.68 2.65 -10.01
N ASP A 144 -6.99 2.39 -8.74
CA ASP A 144 -6.01 1.91 -7.77
C ASP A 144 -6.31 0.47 -7.40
N LEU A 145 -5.29 -0.38 -7.48
CA LEU A 145 -5.38 -1.75 -6.99
C LEU A 145 -5.02 -1.81 -5.51
N TYR A 146 -5.95 -2.27 -4.68
CA TYR A 146 -5.75 -2.45 -3.26
C TYR A 146 -5.24 -3.84 -2.89
N GLY A 147 -5.63 -4.85 -3.61
CA GLY A 147 -5.15 -6.22 -3.38
C GLY A 147 -5.84 -7.23 -4.29
N VAL A 148 -5.30 -8.45 -4.28
CA VAL A 148 -5.85 -9.57 -5.05
C VAL A 148 -5.89 -10.81 -4.18
N TRP A 149 -7.06 -11.46 -4.17
CA TRP A 149 -7.26 -12.80 -3.60
C TRP A 149 -7.71 -13.75 -4.71
N GLU A 150 -6.88 -14.76 -5.02
CA GLU A 150 -7.08 -15.63 -6.19
C GLU A 150 -7.30 -14.82 -7.48
N ASP A 151 -8.50 -14.88 -8.02
CA ASP A 151 -8.89 -14.15 -9.24
C ASP A 151 -9.76 -12.91 -8.92
N ILE A 152 -9.89 -12.51 -7.66
CA ILE A 152 -10.69 -11.34 -7.26
C ILE A 152 -9.76 -10.20 -6.87
N ALA A 153 -9.80 -9.13 -7.64
CA ALA A 153 -9.14 -7.86 -7.32
C ALA A 153 -10.07 -6.93 -6.56
N VAL A 154 -9.52 -6.18 -5.62
CA VAL A 154 -10.19 -5.03 -4.96
C VAL A 154 -9.63 -3.77 -5.56
N LEU A 155 -10.50 -2.96 -6.14
CA LEU A 155 -10.16 -1.76 -6.87
C LEU A 155 -10.87 -0.54 -6.27
N ARG A 156 -10.18 0.58 -6.25
CA ARG A 156 -10.80 1.91 -6.17
C ARG A 156 -10.82 2.50 -7.57
N VAL A 157 -11.96 3.03 -7.96
CA VAL A 157 -12.13 3.75 -9.22
C VAL A 157 -12.47 5.19 -8.91
N LEU A 158 -11.74 6.10 -9.50
CA LEU A 158 -11.99 7.53 -9.44
C LEU A 158 -12.78 7.93 -10.69
N GLU A 159 -13.93 8.58 -10.50
CA GLU A 159 -14.79 9.08 -11.58
C GLU A 159 -15.00 10.57 -11.41
N MET A 160 -14.65 11.32 -12.45
CA MET A 160 -14.96 12.73 -12.53
C MET A 160 -16.43 12.95 -12.91
N ALA A 161 -17.08 13.93 -12.32
CA ALA A 161 -18.40 14.35 -12.76
C ALA A 161 -18.35 14.83 -14.22
N GLU A 162 -19.39 14.52 -15.00
CA GLU A 162 -19.43 14.89 -16.43
C GLU A 162 -19.33 16.41 -16.68
N ASP A 163 -19.74 17.23 -15.72
CA ASP A 163 -19.72 18.67 -15.76
C ASP A 163 -18.57 19.30 -14.95
N ALA A 164 -17.62 18.47 -14.50
CA ALA A 164 -16.44 18.96 -13.77
C ALA A 164 -15.62 19.90 -14.67
N PRO A 165 -15.36 21.15 -14.23
CA PRO A 165 -14.44 22.01 -14.95
C PRO A 165 -13.00 21.51 -14.78
N GLU A 166 -12.11 21.93 -15.67
CA GLU A 166 -10.67 21.72 -15.44
C GLU A 166 -10.26 22.33 -14.10
N PHE A 167 -9.39 21.64 -13.36
CA PHE A 167 -9.02 22.06 -12.00
C PHE A 167 -8.45 23.48 -11.95
N GLU A 168 -7.56 23.85 -12.88
CA GLU A 168 -6.97 25.18 -12.95
C GLU A 168 -8.02 26.26 -13.21
N ASP A 169 -9.00 26.00 -14.07
CA ASP A 169 -10.07 26.93 -14.38
C ASP A 169 -11.02 27.11 -13.19
N TRP A 170 -11.27 26.04 -12.45
CA TRP A 170 -12.06 26.10 -11.23
C TRP A 170 -11.29 26.83 -10.12
N LEU A 171 -10.02 26.50 -9.91
CA LEU A 171 -9.16 27.10 -8.88
C LEU A 171 -9.00 28.61 -9.07
N ALA A 172 -8.89 29.07 -10.31
CA ALA A 172 -8.78 30.50 -10.64
C ALA A 172 -10.01 31.32 -10.18
N GLN A 173 -11.14 30.69 -9.93
CA GLN A 173 -12.38 31.30 -9.46
C GLN A 173 -12.57 31.18 -7.94
N GLN A 174 -11.66 30.50 -7.25
CA GLN A 174 -11.77 30.25 -5.81
C GLN A 174 -10.96 31.28 -4.99
N PRO A 175 -11.26 31.46 -3.70
CA PRO A 175 -10.44 32.24 -2.79
C PRO A 175 -8.99 31.72 -2.72
N GLU A 176 -8.06 32.63 -2.44
CA GLU A 176 -6.67 32.24 -2.19
C GLU A 176 -6.56 31.25 -1.04
N GLY A 177 -5.85 30.14 -1.26
CA GLY A 177 -5.69 29.06 -0.27
C GLY A 177 -6.68 27.91 -0.42
N THR A 178 -7.59 27.94 -1.40
CA THR A 178 -8.44 26.79 -1.75
C THR A 178 -7.57 25.62 -2.23
N ALA A 179 -7.82 24.45 -1.70
CA ALA A 179 -7.03 23.25 -1.95
C ALA A 179 -7.74 22.29 -2.91
N TRP A 180 -6.98 21.32 -3.45
CA TRP A 180 -7.48 20.22 -4.26
C TRP A 180 -8.63 19.45 -3.58
N ASP A 181 -8.58 19.29 -2.26
CA ASP A 181 -9.60 18.55 -1.49
C ASP A 181 -11.01 19.13 -1.64
N GLU A 182 -11.14 20.44 -1.91
CA GLU A 182 -12.44 21.08 -2.12
C GLU A 182 -12.99 20.81 -3.52
N TYR A 183 -12.12 20.75 -4.52
CA TYR A 183 -12.48 20.31 -5.85
C TYR A 183 -12.89 18.84 -5.87
N ASP A 184 -12.09 18.02 -5.24
CA ASP A 184 -12.30 16.57 -5.10
C ASP A 184 -13.69 16.27 -4.52
N ARG A 185 -14.04 16.91 -3.40
CA ARG A 185 -15.36 16.75 -2.77
C ARG A 185 -16.54 17.15 -3.65
N GLN A 186 -16.34 18.04 -4.61
CA GLN A 186 -17.42 18.53 -5.48
C GLN A 186 -17.58 17.69 -6.73
N PHE A 187 -16.49 17.23 -7.31
CA PHE A 187 -16.47 16.71 -8.68
C PHE A 187 -15.96 15.28 -8.81
N VAL A 188 -15.40 14.70 -7.74
CA VAL A 188 -14.87 13.34 -7.78
C VAL A 188 -15.76 12.39 -7.01
N ARG A 189 -15.99 11.23 -7.60
CA ARG A 189 -16.61 10.07 -6.96
C ARG A 189 -15.62 8.93 -6.87
N TYR A 190 -15.64 8.26 -5.74
CA TYR A 190 -14.85 7.06 -5.51
C TYR A 190 -15.78 5.86 -5.46
N ARG A 191 -15.54 4.88 -6.33
CA ARG A 191 -16.18 3.57 -6.24
C ARG A 191 -15.16 2.55 -5.77
N PHE A 192 -15.53 1.78 -4.76
CA PHE A 192 -14.81 0.58 -4.38
C PHE A 192 -15.56 -0.63 -4.92
N LEU A 193 -14.86 -1.45 -5.64
CA LEU A 193 -15.44 -2.61 -6.29
C LEU A 193 -14.51 -3.82 -6.23
N THR A 194 -15.09 -5.00 -6.36
CA THR A 194 -14.35 -6.20 -6.71
C THR A 194 -14.48 -6.45 -8.20
N ARG A 195 -13.40 -6.95 -8.81
CA ARG A 195 -13.37 -7.39 -10.20
C ARG A 195 -12.82 -8.80 -10.28
N ASN A 196 -13.56 -9.67 -10.91
CA ASN A 196 -13.03 -10.99 -11.28
C ASN A 196 -12.07 -10.84 -12.47
N LEU A 197 -10.80 -11.20 -12.26
CA LEU A 197 -9.73 -11.01 -13.24
C LEU A 197 -9.83 -11.96 -14.46
N GLN A 198 -10.60 -13.04 -14.34
CA GLN A 198 -10.82 -14.00 -15.44
C GLN A 198 -12.02 -13.60 -16.31
N THR A 199 -13.10 -13.19 -15.68
CA THR A 199 -14.37 -12.89 -16.39
C THR A 199 -14.55 -11.41 -16.66
N GLY A 200 -13.85 -10.52 -15.92
CA GLY A 200 -14.05 -9.09 -15.96
C GLY A 200 -15.31 -8.61 -15.22
N GLU A 201 -16.04 -9.51 -14.55
CA GLU A 201 -17.26 -9.16 -13.81
C GLU A 201 -16.92 -8.30 -12.60
N GLU A 202 -17.66 -7.22 -12.42
CA GLU A 202 -17.50 -6.25 -11.35
C GLU A 202 -18.67 -6.28 -10.38
N SER A 203 -18.37 -6.09 -9.08
CA SER A 203 -19.35 -5.93 -8.03
C SER A 203 -19.00 -4.73 -7.16
N VAL A 204 -19.87 -3.72 -7.13
CA VAL A 204 -19.64 -2.51 -6.36
C VAL A 204 -19.84 -2.79 -4.88
N LEU A 205 -18.82 -2.49 -4.07
CA LEU A 205 -18.85 -2.56 -2.61
C LEU A 205 -19.38 -1.26 -2.01
N VAL A 206 -18.88 -0.14 -2.51
CA VAL A 206 -19.25 1.20 -2.06
C VAL A 206 -19.21 2.16 -3.24
N ASP A 207 -20.22 3.01 -3.32
CA ASP A 207 -20.32 4.12 -4.28
C ASP A 207 -20.56 5.40 -3.47
N THR A 208 -19.62 6.33 -3.48
CA THR A 208 -19.70 7.54 -2.67
C THR A 208 -19.02 8.73 -3.36
N SER A 209 -19.57 9.91 -3.12
CA SER A 209 -18.94 11.19 -3.48
C SER A 209 -18.13 11.80 -2.34
N GLU A 210 -18.09 11.17 -1.16
CA GLU A 210 -17.31 11.65 -0.03
C GLU A 210 -15.95 10.95 0.01
N ASN A 211 -14.94 11.67 0.49
CA ASN A 211 -13.60 11.10 0.72
C ASN A 211 -13.71 9.88 1.61
N PHE A 212 -13.36 8.76 1.05
CA PHE A 212 -13.58 7.48 1.64
C PHE A 212 -12.25 6.76 1.83
N VAL A 213 -12.00 6.25 3.02
CA VAL A 213 -10.79 5.49 3.30
C VAL A 213 -11.12 4.02 3.25
N MET A 214 -10.52 3.30 2.30
CA MET A 214 -10.48 1.84 2.33
C MET A 214 -9.06 1.41 2.63
N THR A 215 -8.92 0.45 3.50
CA THR A 215 -7.66 -0.24 3.70
C THR A 215 -7.85 -1.71 3.32
N VAL A 216 -7.20 -2.09 2.25
CA VAL A 216 -6.70 -3.44 2.08
C VAL A 216 -5.25 -3.33 2.45
N ASP A 217 -4.68 -4.24 3.23
CA ASP A 217 -3.27 -4.18 3.52
C ASP A 217 -2.48 -4.22 2.18
N PRO A 218 -1.98 -3.08 1.67
CA PRO A 218 -1.37 -3.03 0.35
C PRO A 218 -0.02 -3.77 0.32
N HIS A 219 0.57 -4.02 1.48
CA HIS A 219 1.84 -4.74 1.62
C HIS A 219 1.63 -6.23 1.87
N ARG A 220 0.41 -6.63 2.25
CA ARG A 220 -0.01 -8.00 2.47
C ARG A 220 -1.26 -8.31 1.67
N SER A 221 -1.13 -8.18 0.38
CA SER A 221 -2.15 -8.39 -0.65
C SER A 221 -2.79 -9.78 -0.68
N TRP A 222 -2.48 -10.59 0.26
CA TRP A 222 -3.00 -11.93 0.46
C TRP A 222 -3.96 -11.99 1.63
N GLY A 223 -4.30 -10.86 2.18
CA GLY A 223 -5.39 -10.79 3.11
C GLY A 223 -6.68 -11.10 2.38
N GLN A 224 -7.33 -12.15 2.79
CA GLN A 224 -8.67 -12.54 2.40
C GLN A 224 -9.69 -11.40 2.64
N TYR A 225 -9.29 -10.35 3.35
CA TYR A 225 -10.18 -9.31 3.82
C TYR A 225 -9.84 -7.94 3.27
N ALA A 226 -10.88 -7.21 2.84
CA ALA A 226 -10.85 -5.78 2.61
C ALA A 226 -11.69 -5.06 3.66
N VAL A 227 -11.14 -4.03 4.30
CA VAL A 227 -11.84 -3.23 5.31
C VAL A 227 -12.19 -1.88 4.72
N TYR A 228 -13.42 -1.46 4.91
CA TYR A 228 -13.90 -0.18 4.44
C TYR A 228 -14.92 0.44 5.40
N GLN A 229 -15.06 1.75 5.32
CA GLN A 229 -15.98 2.53 6.11
C GLN A 229 -17.18 2.95 5.27
N VAL A 230 -18.37 2.86 5.84
CA VAL A 230 -19.58 3.54 5.34
C VAL A 230 -20.18 4.31 6.50
N ASP A 231 -20.36 5.59 6.33
CA ASP A 231 -20.75 6.50 7.40
C ASP A 231 -19.82 6.35 8.63
N ARG A 232 -20.36 5.82 9.72
CA ARG A 232 -19.63 5.60 10.99
C ARG A 232 -19.43 4.13 11.32
N SER A 233 -19.50 3.30 10.32
CA SER A 233 -19.38 1.86 10.51
C SER A 233 -18.27 1.30 9.70
N LEU A 234 -17.44 0.47 10.31
CA LEU A 234 -16.46 -0.36 9.65
C LEU A 234 -17.10 -1.66 9.18
N TYR A 235 -16.77 -2.01 7.97
CA TYR A 235 -17.16 -3.25 7.32
C TYR A 235 -15.90 -4.01 6.93
N VAL A 236 -15.99 -5.32 6.96
CA VAL A 236 -15.05 -6.21 6.31
C VAL A 236 -15.76 -6.91 5.15
N TYR A 237 -15.08 -6.98 4.03
CA TYR A 237 -15.46 -7.81 2.90
C TYR A 237 -14.52 -9.02 2.85
N ASP A 238 -15.10 -10.21 2.96
CA ASP A 238 -14.41 -11.47 2.82
C ASP A 238 -14.36 -11.83 1.32
N LEU A 239 -13.18 -11.75 0.73
CA LEU A 239 -12.96 -11.97 -0.70
C LEU A 239 -13.20 -13.43 -1.10
N GLU A 240 -12.92 -14.38 -0.22
CA GLU A 240 -13.20 -15.80 -0.45
C GLU A 240 -14.70 -16.07 -0.47
N LYS A 241 -15.44 -15.50 0.47
CA LYS A 241 -16.89 -15.69 0.58
C LYS A 241 -17.69 -14.70 -0.27
N GLN A 242 -17.03 -13.68 -0.82
CA GLN A 242 -17.64 -12.56 -1.54
C GLN A 242 -18.82 -11.94 -0.76
N ALA A 243 -18.60 -11.67 0.51
CA ALA A 243 -19.63 -11.19 1.41
C ALA A 243 -19.10 -10.10 2.34
N ALA A 244 -19.91 -9.04 2.48
CA ALA A 244 -19.63 -7.97 3.42
C ALA A 244 -20.26 -8.25 4.79
N LYS A 245 -19.57 -7.84 5.85
CA LYS A 245 -20.01 -7.93 7.22
C LYS A 245 -19.68 -6.62 7.94
N LYS A 246 -20.64 -6.11 8.70
CA LYS A 246 -20.40 -4.98 9.57
C LYS A 246 -19.68 -5.44 10.83
N LEU A 247 -18.52 -4.80 11.12
CA LEU A 247 -17.71 -5.12 12.30
C LEU A 247 -17.98 -4.21 13.48
N PHE A 248 -18.07 -2.90 13.23
CA PHE A 248 -18.06 -1.91 14.31
C PHE A 248 -18.78 -0.64 13.90
N THR A 249 -19.40 0.05 14.86
CA THR A 249 -19.96 1.39 14.69
C THR A 249 -19.49 2.27 15.83
N TYR A 250 -18.92 3.41 15.49
CA TYR A 250 -18.35 4.33 16.47
C TYR A 250 -19.28 5.51 16.81
N GLU A 251 -18.92 6.24 17.87
CA GLU A 251 -19.73 7.33 18.41
C GLU A 251 -19.78 8.57 17.50
N GLN A 252 -20.76 9.43 17.74
CA GLN A 252 -21.21 10.46 16.78
C GLN A 252 -20.20 11.56 16.41
N ASN A 253 -19.14 11.78 17.11
CA ASN A 253 -18.26 12.94 16.92
C ASN A 253 -16.79 12.55 16.72
N TRP A 254 -16.54 11.34 16.25
CA TRP A 254 -15.21 10.84 16.06
C TRP A 254 -14.93 10.64 14.59
N ASP A 255 -13.76 11.05 14.18
CA ASP A 255 -13.23 10.79 12.85
C ASP A 255 -12.31 9.57 12.88
N PHE A 256 -12.33 8.80 11.82
CA PHE A 256 -11.31 7.79 11.60
C PHE A 256 -10.05 8.45 11.09
N TYR A 257 -8.95 8.21 11.81
CA TYR A 257 -7.64 8.64 11.37
C TYR A 257 -6.94 7.56 10.55
N ASN A 258 -7.10 6.31 10.94
CA ASN A 258 -6.50 5.17 10.25
C ASN A 258 -7.12 3.86 10.71
N TYR A 259 -7.05 2.84 9.88
CA TYR A 259 -7.29 1.45 10.24
C TYR A 259 -6.43 0.53 9.38
N MET A 260 -6.06 -0.62 9.93
CA MET A 260 -5.19 -1.61 9.30
C MET A 260 -5.61 -3.01 9.69
N ILE A 261 -5.23 -4.00 8.89
CA ILE A 261 -5.47 -5.41 9.20
C ILE A 261 -4.14 -6.01 9.66
N LEU A 262 -4.08 -6.42 10.92
CA LEU A 262 -2.93 -7.08 11.52
C LEU A 262 -3.41 -8.26 12.38
N ASP A 263 -2.74 -9.40 12.26
CA ASP A 263 -2.99 -10.57 13.11
C ASP A 263 -4.45 -11.01 13.18
N GLY A 264 -5.16 -10.97 12.04
CA GLY A 264 -6.59 -11.30 11.99
C GLY A 264 -7.53 -10.28 12.64
N HIS A 265 -7.00 -9.12 13.06
CA HIS A 265 -7.76 -8.03 13.65
C HIS A 265 -7.78 -6.80 12.74
N VAL A 266 -8.86 -6.05 12.79
CA VAL A 266 -8.85 -4.66 12.34
C VAL A 266 -8.40 -3.79 13.50
N ILE A 267 -7.25 -3.14 13.35
CA ILE A 267 -6.76 -2.13 14.31
C ILE A 267 -7.27 -0.79 13.81
N ALA A 268 -8.24 -0.22 14.51
CA ALA A 268 -8.88 1.05 14.14
C ALA A 268 -8.47 2.17 15.09
N ILE A 269 -8.03 3.29 14.52
CA ILE A 269 -7.65 4.49 15.25
C ILE A 269 -8.67 5.57 14.93
N CYS A 270 -9.39 6.02 15.93
CA CYS A 270 -10.36 7.09 15.78
C CYS A 270 -10.44 7.99 17.00
N GLY A 271 -11.04 9.15 16.83
CA GLY A 271 -11.17 10.11 17.91
C GLY A 271 -11.59 11.49 17.45
N THR A 272 -11.19 12.47 18.25
CA THR A 272 -11.28 13.90 17.95
C THR A 272 -9.88 14.50 18.01
N GLU A 273 -9.73 15.78 17.69
CA GLU A 273 -8.44 16.48 17.81
C GLU A 273 -7.75 16.31 19.18
N ASN A 274 -8.51 16.02 20.24
CA ASN A 274 -8.02 15.95 21.62
C ASN A 274 -8.07 14.54 22.22
N VAL A 275 -8.71 13.60 21.58
CA VAL A 275 -8.89 12.23 22.10
C VAL A 275 -8.69 11.24 20.96
N CYS A 276 -7.67 10.42 21.11
CA CYS A 276 -7.41 9.29 20.20
C CYS A 276 -7.74 7.99 20.94
N ARG A 277 -8.45 7.10 20.28
CA ARG A 277 -8.75 5.74 20.77
C ARG A 277 -8.36 4.71 19.73
N VAL A 278 -7.92 3.58 20.22
CA VAL A 278 -7.52 2.44 19.38
C VAL A 278 -8.37 1.22 19.77
N TRP A 279 -8.94 0.57 18.78
CA TRP A 279 -9.62 -0.70 18.97
C TRP A 279 -8.97 -1.80 18.17
N ALA A 280 -8.85 -2.97 18.78
CA ALA A 280 -8.56 -4.20 18.10
C ALA A 280 -9.90 -4.96 17.93
N ILE A 281 -10.28 -5.22 16.68
CA ILE A 281 -11.54 -5.87 16.34
C ILE A 281 -11.19 -7.20 15.69
N ASP A 282 -11.43 -8.31 16.40
CA ASP A 282 -11.23 -9.64 15.85
C ASP A 282 -12.21 -9.89 14.70
N ILE A 283 -11.69 -10.23 13.52
CA ILE A 283 -12.51 -10.43 12.31
C ILE A 283 -13.33 -11.72 12.40
N ALA A 284 -12.79 -12.76 13.01
CA ALA A 284 -13.44 -14.06 13.09
C ALA A 284 -14.49 -14.09 14.19
N ASP A 285 -14.13 -13.66 15.39
CA ASP A 285 -14.96 -13.76 16.59
C ASP A 285 -15.84 -12.52 16.87
N GLU A 286 -15.61 -11.42 16.12
CA GLU A 286 -16.33 -10.14 16.26
C GLU A 286 -16.13 -9.48 17.64
N VAL A 287 -15.06 -9.83 18.32
CA VAL A 287 -14.73 -9.25 19.62
C VAL A 287 -14.07 -7.89 19.41
N VAL A 288 -14.66 -6.87 20.02
CA VAL A 288 -14.12 -5.51 20.00
C VAL A 288 -13.45 -5.22 21.34
N THR A 289 -12.14 -4.96 21.28
CA THR A 289 -11.33 -4.62 22.45
C THR A 289 -10.80 -3.19 22.31
N GLU A 290 -11.18 -2.31 23.23
CA GLU A 290 -10.56 -1.00 23.32
C GLU A 290 -9.18 -1.14 23.96
N LEU A 291 -8.16 -0.64 23.27
CA LEU A 291 -6.79 -0.62 23.77
C LEU A 291 -6.55 0.70 24.51
N ASP A 292 -5.88 0.64 25.65
CA ASP A 292 -5.55 1.83 26.43
C ASP A 292 -4.54 2.69 25.66
N THR A 293 -4.97 3.88 25.26
CA THR A 293 -4.10 4.93 24.74
C THR A 293 -3.73 5.83 25.91
N ARG A 294 -2.70 5.48 26.68
CA ARG A 294 -2.25 6.32 27.79
C ARG A 294 -1.99 7.73 27.29
N SER A 295 -2.56 8.71 27.96
CA SER A 295 -2.41 10.13 27.64
C SER A 295 -0.91 10.49 27.56
N GLY A 296 -0.44 10.76 26.35
CA GLY A 296 0.95 11.12 26.07
C GLY A 296 1.79 10.05 25.38
N ASN A 297 1.32 8.81 25.27
CA ASN A 297 2.01 7.74 24.55
C ASN A 297 1.04 7.09 23.57
N VAL A 298 0.79 7.74 22.44
CA VAL A 298 0.01 7.13 21.37
C VAL A 298 0.95 6.27 20.53
N MET A 299 0.73 4.97 20.54
CA MET A 299 1.39 4.07 19.64
C MET A 299 0.72 4.12 18.29
N ILE A 300 1.34 4.75 17.31
CA ILE A 300 0.87 4.77 15.92
C ILE A 300 1.66 3.70 15.18
N PHE A 301 0.95 2.71 14.66
CA PHE A 301 1.59 1.65 13.88
C PHE A 301 1.85 2.13 12.47
N SER A 302 3.09 1.94 12.00
CA SER A 302 3.29 1.91 10.59
C SER A 302 2.64 0.63 10.04
N THR A 303 1.94 0.75 8.93
CA THR A 303 1.24 -0.36 8.26
C THR A 303 2.15 -1.47 7.77
N ASP A 304 3.46 -1.39 8.06
CA ASP A 304 4.43 -2.13 7.29
C ASP A 304 4.81 -3.48 7.90
N TYR A 305 4.61 -3.70 9.20
CA TYR A 305 5.20 -4.88 9.79
C TYR A 305 4.45 -5.47 10.97
N GLU A 306 3.95 -6.65 10.69
CA GLU A 306 3.82 -7.72 11.64
C GLU A 306 4.95 -8.71 11.37
N CYS A 307 5.77 -9.00 12.35
CA CYS A 307 6.72 -10.11 12.31
C CYS A 307 6.35 -11.12 13.40
N ASP A 308 6.87 -12.33 13.31
CA ASP A 308 6.52 -13.44 14.21
C ASP A 308 6.49 -12.99 15.67
N GLY A 309 5.28 -12.86 16.23
CA GLY A 309 5.05 -12.49 17.61
C GLY A 309 5.17 -10.99 17.95
N TYR A 310 5.47 -10.11 17.00
CA TYR A 310 5.68 -8.68 17.25
C TYR A 310 4.94 -7.80 16.25
N PHE A 311 4.62 -6.58 16.70
CA PHE A 311 4.25 -5.46 15.86
C PHE A 311 5.35 -4.40 15.85
N LYS A 312 5.60 -3.81 14.70
CA LYS A 312 6.39 -2.59 14.57
C LYS A 312 5.46 -1.39 14.65
N GLY A 313 5.83 -0.38 15.40
CA GLY A 313 5.04 0.83 15.57
C GLY A 313 5.88 2.07 15.76
N LEU A 314 5.21 3.21 15.91
CA LEU A 314 5.77 4.46 16.30
C LEU A 314 5.34 4.78 17.74
N LEU A 315 6.30 4.94 18.64
CA LEU A 315 6.05 5.39 20.01
C LEU A 315 6.25 6.89 20.08
N THR A 316 5.19 7.61 20.42
CA THR A 316 5.29 9.06 20.69
C THR A 316 5.51 9.29 22.17
N GLU A 317 6.65 9.85 22.53
CA GLU A 317 6.95 10.23 23.91
C GLU A 317 6.18 11.48 24.36
N PRO A 318 6.03 11.70 25.67
CA PRO A 318 5.42 12.93 26.21
C PRO A 318 6.14 14.22 25.79
N SER A 319 7.41 14.12 25.41
CA SER A 319 8.23 15.20 24.84
C SER A 319 7.83 15.59 23.41
N GLY A 320 7.01 14.75 22.75
CA GLY A 320 6.69 14.87 21.32
C GLY A 320 7.69 14.18 20.39
N ASN A 321 8.73 13.54 20.92
CA ASN A 321 9.62 12.72 20.11
C ASN A 321 8.88 11.47 19.63
N VAL A 322 9.11 11.11 18.37
CA VAL A 322 8.54 9.90 17.75
C VAL A 322 9.67 8.94 17.45
N GLU A 323 9.58 7.74 17.98
CA GLU A 323 10.58 6.69 17.79
C GLU A 323 9.95 5.42 17.25
N VAL A 324 10.67 4.74 16.33
CA VAL A 324 10.26 3.42 15.86
C VAL A 324 10.49 2.42 16.98
N CYS A 325 9.47 1.65 17.30
CA CYS A 325 9.56 0.63 18.33
C CYS A 325 8.95 -0.70 17.86
N TYR A 326 9.27 -1.75 18.60
CA TYR A 326 8.69 -3.08 18.47
C TYR A 326 8.03 -3.46 19.78
N ILE A 327 6.87 -4.10 19.69
CA ILE A 327 6.12 -4.59 20.86
C ILE A 327 5.65 -6.02 20.59
N SER A 328 5.71 -6.88 21.60
CA SER A 328 5.10 -8.20 21.46
C SER A 328 3.58 -8.09 21.24
N LYS A 329 3.00 -8.97 20.43
CA LYS A 329 1.55 -9.00 20.21
C LYS A 329 0.79 -9.14 21.54
N GLU A 330 1.31 -9.96 22.45
CA GLU A 330 0.71 -10.16 23.77
C GLU A 330 0.69 -8.85 24.59
N ASP A 331 1.80 -8.12 24.64
CA ASP A 331 1.88 -6.83 25.35
C ASP A 331 0.98 -5.78 24.68
N PHE A 332 0.95 -5.75 23.35
CA PHE A 332 0.09 -4.85 22.60
C PHE A 332 -1.39 -5.01 22.97
N TYR A 333 -1.92 -6.24 22.86
CA TYR A 333 -3.32 -6.51 23.18
C TYR A 333 -3.67 -6.32 24.67
N ARG A 334 -2.66 -6.33 25.54
CA ARG A 334 -2.82 -5.98 26.98
C ARG A 334 -2.60 -4.52 27.27
N SER A 335 -2.33 -3.69 26.27
CA SER A 335 -1.95 -2.29 26.44
C SER A 335 -0.72 -2.09 27.35
N ASN A 336 0.21 -3.05 27.35
CA ASN A 336 1.44 -3.01 28.13
C ASN A 336 2.58 -2.40 27.29
N TYR A 337 2.52 -1.10 27.06
CA TYR A 337 3.51 -0.40 26.23
C TYR A 337 4.89 -0.27 26.87
N ASP A 338 5.03 -0.56 28.17
CA ASP A 338 6.33 -0.64 28.83
C ASP A 338 7.16 -1.82 28.30
N GLY A 339 6.54 -2.78 27.61
CA GLY A 339 7.19 -3.87 26.90
C GLY A 339 7.75 -3.51 25.51
N ALA A 340 7.47 -2.29 25.03
CA ALA A 340 8.01 -1.82 23.76
C ALA A 340 9.52 -1.60 23.84
N PHE A 341 10.23 -1.84 22.74
CA PHE A 341 11.68 -1.67 22.66
C PHE A 341 12.10 -1.12 21.28
N HIS A 342 13.30 -0.52 21.23
CA HIS A 342 13.87 0.12 20.05
C HIS A 342 14.94 -0.74 19.38
#